data_6b6fc35d675226e48fef655e06da7112
#
_entry.id   6b6fc35d675226e48fef655e06da7112
#
_cell.length_a   1.000
_cell.length_b   1.000
_cell.length_c   1.000
_cell.angle_alpha   90.00
_cell.angle_beta   90.00
_cell.angle_gamma   90.00
#
_symmetry.space_group_name_H-M   'P 1'
#
loop_
_entity.id
_entity.type
_entity.pdbx_description
1 polymer ?
#
loop_
_entity_poly.entity_id
_entity_poly.type
_entity_poly.pdbx_seq_one_letter_code
_entity_poly.pdbx_strand_id
1 'polypeptide(L)'
;GQVDDPDREQRDIDDFTPAWDTAFAGAIIIDDPIKPEDALSETVRERVNNRFESTIRNRVNSRNTPIIIIMQRLHEHDLCGYLQEIEPEEWTVLSLPCIYHDEDGNEQPLWEFKHTIEELRKIEKANPFVFETQYMQNPKPAEGLMYGEFKTYEIVPYAASMVKKNYTDTADTGSDYLCSICYVETPTGCYVTDILYTQKPMEYTEPATAEMLTRNEVEICY
;
A
#
# COMPACT_ATOMS: atom_id res chain seq x y z
N GLY A 1 -1.54 -20.82 -65.93
CA GLY A 1 -0.63 -20.65 -64.84
C GLY A 1 -1.03 -19.41 -64.02
N GLN A 2 -1.64 -19.64 -62.89
CA GLN A 2 -1.90 -18.59 -61.91
C GLN A 2 -0.56 -18.33 -61.21
N VAL A 3 -0.05 -17.14 -61.36
CA VAL A 3 1.14 -16.68 -60.64
C VAL A 3 0.62 -16.33 -59.24
N ASP A 4 0.98 -17.13 -58.26
CA ASP A 4 0.78 -16.79 -56.85
C ASP A 4 1.64 -15.55 -56.55
N ASP A 5 0.98 -14.41 -56.32
CA ASP A 5 1.58 -13.18 -55.88
C ASP A 5 1.72 -13.19 -54.36
N PRO A 6 2.92 -13.42 -53.79
CA PRO A 6 3.11 -13.49 -52.34
C PRO A 6 2.80 -12.15 -51.64
N ASP A 7 2.81 -11.04 -52.35
CA ASP A 7 2.46 -9.72 -51.79
C ASP A 7 0.95 -9.49 -51.68
N ARG A 8 0.12 -10.35 -52.28
CA ARG A 8 -1.32 -10.27 -52.23
C ARG A 8 -1.86 -10.78 -50.88
N GLU A 9 -1.32 -11.91 -50.41
CA GLU A 9 -1.71 -12.43 -49.10
C GLU A 9 -1.30 -11.48 -47.95
N GLN A 10 -0.12 -10.84 -48.05
CA GLN A 10 0.33 -9.87 -47.06
C GLN A 10 -0.52 -8.59 -47.06
N ARG A 11 -0.90 -8.08 -48.25
CA ARG A 11 -1.81 -6.92 -48.34
C ARG A 11 -3.19 -7.20 -47.80
N ASP A 12 -3.72 -8.40 -48.02
CA ASP A 12 -5.04 -8.79 -47.50
C ASP A 12 -5.05 -8.95 -45.97
N ILE A 13 -3.89 -9.21 -45.32
CA ILE A 13 -3.74 -9.25 -43.87
C ILE A 13 -3.60 -7.84 -43.29
N ASP A 14 -2.79 -6.97 -43.94
CA ASP A 14 -2.52 -5.62 -43.45
C ASP A 14 -3.73 -4.67 -43.62
N ASP A 15 -4.63 -4.96 -44.59
CA ASP A 15 -5.86 -4.18 -44.84
C ASP A 15 -7.06 -4.69 -44.01
N PHE A 16 -6.92 -5.82 -43.29
CA PHE A 16 -7.97 -6.32 -42.44
C PHE A 16 -7.98 -5.60 -41.08
N THR A 17 -8.46 -4.37 -41.07
CA THR A 17 -8.86 -3.71 -39.83
C THR A 17 -10.30 -4.11 -39.53
N PRO A 18 -10.58 -4.97 -38.56
CA PRO A 18 -11.94 -5.35 -38.20
C PRO A 18 -12.74 -4.08 -37.90
N ALA A 19 -13.99 -4.00 -38.32
CA ALA A 19 -14.84 -2.82 -38.11
C ALA A 19 -15.02 -2.47 -36.63
N TRP A 20 -14.83 -3.44 -35.72
CA TRP A 20 -14.85 -3.24 -34.27
C TRP A 20 -13.55 -2.62 -33.73
N ASP A 21 -12.46 -2.61 -34.47
CA ASP A 21 -11.18 -1.98 -34.05
C ASP A 21 -11.20 -0.45 -34.14
N THR A 22 -12.17 0.11 -34.86
CA THR A 22 -12.37 1.56 -35.01
C THR A 22 -13.52 2.08 -34.14
N ALA A 23 -14.33 1.20 -33.57
CA ALA A 23 -15.47 1.55 -32.72
C ALA A 23 -15.13 1.28 -31.24
N PHE A 24 -15.72 2.08 -30.35
CA PHE A 24 -15.65 1.80 -28.90
C PHE A 24 -16.25 0.42 -28.62
N ALA A 25 -15.42 -0.54 -28.27
CA ALA A 25 -15.78 -1.94 -28.01
C ALA A 25 -15.94 -2.26 -26.52
N GLY A 26 -16.08 -1.24 -25.68
CA GLY A 26 -16.19 -1.37 -24.23
C GLY A 26 -14.96 -0.84 -23.50
N ALA A 27 -14.98 -0.95 -22.18
CA ALA A 27 -13.88 -0.59 -21.28
C ALA A 27 -13.77 -1.64 -20.17
N ILE A 28 -12.59 -1.76 -19.57
CA ILE A 28 -12.42 -2.43 -18.29
C ILE A 28 -12.50 -1.35 -17.22
N ILE A 29 -13.44 -1.50 -16.28
CA ILE A 29 -13.58 -0.60 -15.13
C ILE A 29 -13.25 -1.40 -13.89
N ILE A 30 -12.31 -0.89 -13.09
CA ILE A 30 -11.90 -1.46 -11.82
C ILE A 30 -12.27 -0.44 -10.75
N ASP A 31 -13.16 -0.85 -9.86
CA ASP A 31 -13.68 -0.01 -8.78
C ASP A 31 -13.23 -0.59 -7.44
N ASP A 32 -12.55 0.24 -6.64
CA ASP A 32 -12.00 -0.10 -5.33
C ASP A 32 -11.29 -1.47 -5.28
N PRO A 33 -10.16 -1.65 -5.99
CA PRO A 33 -9.50 -2.96 -6.13
C PRO A 33 -8.95 -3.55 -4.82
N ILE A 34 -8.82 -2.73 -3.79
CA ILE A 34 -8.33 -3.10 -2.46
C ILE A 34 -9.17 -2.41 -1.39
N LYS A 35 -9.43 -3.10 -0.29
CA LYS A 35 -10.15 -2.53 0.86
C LYS A 35 -9.21 -1.70 1.75
N PRO A 36 -9.72 -0.64 2.43
CA PRO A 36 -8.91 0.18 3.33
C PRO A 36 -8.19 -0.62 4.43
N GLU A 37 -8.86 -1.61 5.03
CA GLU A 37 -8.29 -2.46 6.08
C GLU A 37 -7.13 -3.34 5.59
N ASP A 38 -7.12 -3.69 4.30
CA ASP A 38 -6.11 -4.54 3.67
C ASP A 38 -4.93 -3.75 3.08
N ALA A 39 -5.11 -2.44 2.89
CA ALA A 39 -4.15 -1.62 2.15
C ALA A 39 -2.79 -1.44 2.85
N LEU A 40 -2.72 -1.64 4.17
CA LEU A 40 -1.46 -1.61 4.92
C LEU A 40 -0.65 -2.90 4.80
N SER A 41 -1.29 -4.02 4.41
CA SER A 41 -0.62 -5.29 4.18
C SER A 41 0.10 -5.30 2.83
N GLU A 42 1.43 -5.42 2.84
CA GLU A 42 2.27 -5.52 1.64
C GLU A 42 1.85 -6.72 0.78
N THR A 43 1.67 -7.89 1.40
CA THR A 43 1.24 -9.11 0.72
C THR A 43 -0.09 -8.95 -0.01
N VAL A 44 -1.05 -8.20 0.57
CA VAL A 44 -2.34 -7.98 -0.09
C VAL A 44 -2.19 -7.00 -1.24
N ARG A 45 -1.42 -5.91 -1.08
CA ARG A 45 -1.13 -4.96 -2.17
C ARG A 45 -0.45 -5.67 -3.35
N GLU A 46 0.60 -6.44 -3.09
CA GLU A 46 1.29 -7.22 -4.13
C GLU A 46 0.36 -8.19 -4.85
N ARG A 47 -0.53 -8.85 -4.13
CA ARG A 47 -1.54 -9.74 -4.72
C ARG A 47 -2.47 -9.00 -5.66
N VAL A 48 -2.92 -7.80 -5.29
CA VAL A 48 -3.76 -6.95 -6.14
C VAL A 48 -3.00 -6.52 -7.39
N ASN A 49 -1.77 -6.03 -7.24
CA ASN A 49 -0.92 -5.57 -8.33
C ASN A 49 -0.60 -6.74 -9.30
N ASN A 50 -0.22 -7.89 -8.78
CA ASN A 50 0.03 -9.10 -9.56
C ASN A 50 -1.22 -9.60 -10.29
N ARG A 51 -2.41 -9.52 -9.67
CA ARG A 51 -3.66 -9.88 -10.32
C ARG A 51 -4.00 -8.94 -11.48
N PHE A 52 -3.73 -7.65 -11.33
CA PHE A 52 -3.88 -6.70 -12.41
C PHE A 52 -3.00 -7.10 -13.60
N GLU A 53 -1.70 -7.28 -13.37
CA GLU A 53 -0.74 -7.64 -14.43
C GLU A 53 -1.02 -8.97 -15.10
N SER A 54 -1.25 -10.02 -14.30
CA SER A 54 -1.37 -11.38 -14.80
C SER A 54 -2.73 -11.73 -15.38
N THR A 55 -3.79 -11.02 -14.95
CA THR A 55 -5.17 -11.43 -15.28
C THR A 55 -5.96 -10.32 -15.96
N ILE A 56 -6.01 -9.11 -15.37
CA ILE A 56 -6.94 -8.09 -15.81
C ILE A 56 -6.44 -7.41 -17.09
N ARG A 57 -5.18 -7.00 -17.09
CA ARG A 57 -4.53 -6.35 -18.24
C ARG A 57 -4.64 -7.17 -19.53
N ASN A 58 -4.56 -8.50 -19.42
CA ASN A 58 -4.63 -9.42 -20.56
C ASN A 58 -6.05 -9.70 -21.07
N ARG A 59 -7.07 -9.07 -20.48
CA ARG A 59 -8.48 -9.26 -20.90
C ARG A 59 -8.96 -8.23 -21.92
N VAL A 60 -8.13 -7.29 -22.29
CA VAL A 60 -8.44 -6.35 -23.36
C VAL A 60 -8.42 -7.08 -24.72
N ASN A 61 -9.45 -6.86 -25.53
CA ASN A 61 -9.56 -7.46 -26.86
C ASN A 61 -8.93 -6.59 -27.95
N SER A 62 -8.59 -5.35 -27.64
CA SER A 62 -7.99 -4.38 -28.55
C SER A 62 -7.06 -3.47 -27.75
N ARG A 63 -5.96 -3.03 -28.38
CA ARG A 63 -5.07 -1.99 -27.85
C ARG A 63 -5.78 -0.66 -27.56
N ASN A 64 -6.96 -0.45 -28.15
CA ASN A 64 -7.78 0.75 -27.98
C ASN A 64 -8.82 0.58 -26.86
N THR A 65 -8.91 -0.59 -26.19
CA THR A 65 -9.82 -0.79 -25.08
C THR A 65 -9.29 -0.07 -23.83
N PRO A 66 -9.97 0.96 -23.32
CA PRO A 66 -9.50 1.69 -22.15
C PRO A 66 -9.64 0.83 -20.89
N ILE A 67 -8.67 0.99 -19.98
CA ILE A 67 -8.73 0.48 -18.61
C ILE A 67 -8.88 1.69 -17.70
N ILE A 68 -9.93 1.70 -16.89
CA ILE A 68 -10.28 2.79 -15.97
C ILE A 68 -10.21 2.24 -14.55
N ILE A 69 -9.40 2.87 -13.70
CA ILE A 69 -9.28 2.50 -12.30
C ILE A 69 -9.85 3.64 -11.48
N ILE A 70 -10.85 3.33 -10.64
CA ILE A 70 -11.49 4.28 -9.73
C ILE A 70 -11.22 3.77 -8.32
N MET A 71 -10.53 4.56 -7.51
CA MET A 71 -10.25 4.20 -6.12
C MET A 71 -9.87 5.42 -5.29
N GLN A 72 -10.01 5.29 -3.98
CA GLN A 72 -9.34 6.17 -3.04
C GLN A 72 -7.87 5.75 -2.94
N ARG A 73 -6.96 6.72 -2.79
CA ARG A 73 -5.57 6.39 -2.48
C ARG A 73 -5.52 5.88 -1.03
N LEU A 74 -4.89 4.74 -0.84
CA LEU A 74 -4.84 4.06 0.45
C LEU A 74 -3.40 3.82 0.93
N HIS A 75 -2.46 3.72 -0.01
CA HIS A 75 -1.04 3.51 0.24
C HIS A 75 -0.22 4.00 -0.95
N GLU A 76 1.06 4.35 -0.74
CA GLU A 76 1.95 4.77 -1.83
C GLU A 76 2.04 3.73 -2.94
N HIS A 77 2.14 2.45 -2.56
CA HIS A 77 2.21 1.30 -3.46
C HIS A 77 0.86 0.58 -3.61
N ASP A 78 -0.27 1.29 -3.48
CA ASP A 78 -1.56 0.76 -3.95
C ASP A 78 -1.54 0.61 -5.48
N LEU A 79 -2.58 0.02 -6.08
CA LEU A 79 -2.57 -0.25 -7.52
C LEU A 79 -2.29 1.01 -8.36
N CYS A 80 -2.89 2.14 -8.00
CA CYS A 80 -2.63 3.40 -8.72
C CYS A 80 -1.20 3.89 -8.53
N GLY A 81 -0.65 3.80 -7.32
CA GLY A 81 0.75 4.17 -7.04
C GLY A 81 1.74 3.27 -7.76
N TYR A 82 1.52 1.96 -7.71
CA TYR A 82 2.32 0.97 -8.43
C TYR A 82 2.37 1.27 -9.94
N LEU A 83 1.22 1.51 -10.58
CA LEU A 83 1.17 1.77 -12.01
C LEU A 83 1.83 3.10 -12.40
N GLN A 84 1.69 4.13 -11.57
CA GLN A 84 2.37 5.41 -11.79
C GLN A 84 3.90 5.30 -11.64
N GLU A 85 4.38 4.39 -10.81
CA GLU A 85 5.80 4.12 -10.62
C GLU A 85 6.41 3.37 -11.80
N ILE A 86 5.76 2.30 -12.27
CA ILE A 86 6.33 1.43 -13.32
C ILE A 86 6.06 1.91 -14.74
N GLU A 87 4.96 2.65 -14.95
CA GLU A 87 4.51 3.08 -16.29
C GLU A 87 3.95 4.52 -16.26
N PRO A 88 4.73 5.52 -15.84
CA PRO A 88 4.23 6.88 -15.64
C PRO A 88 3.67 7.54 -16.90
N GLU A 89 4.17 7.17 -18.08
CA GLU A 89 3.76 7.75 -19.37
C GLU A 89 2.48 7.10 -19.95
N GLU A 90 2.08 5.93 -19.45
CA GLU A 90 0.96 5.16 -20.01
C GLU A 90 -0.38 5.52 -19.35
N TRP A 91 -0.35 6.20 -18.21
CA TRP A 91 -1.53 6.48 -17.40
C TRP A 91 -1.86 7.97 -17.32
N THR A 92 -3.12 8.30 -17.61
CA THR A 92 -3.66 9.63 -17.31
C THR A 92 -4.26 9.60 -15.91
N VAL A 93 -3.71 10.40 -15.00
CA VAL A 93 -4.15 10.44 -13.59
C VAL A 93 -5.05 11.66 -13.37
N LEU A 94 -6.26 11.40 -12.88
CA LEU A 94 -7.17 12.42 -12.36
C LEU A 94 -7.22 12.31 -10.83
N SER A 95 -6.54 13.21 -10.12
CA SER A 95 -6.58 13.29 -8.67
C SER A 95 -7.58 14.35 -8.23
N LEU A 96 -8.50 13.97 -7.32
CA LEU A 96 -9.58 14.82 -6.83
C LEU A 96 -9.50 14.92 -5.29
N PRO A 97 -8.59 15.75 -4.75
CA PRO A 97 -8.50 15.98 -3.31
C PRO A 97 -9.77 16.70 -2.81
N CYS A 98 -10.21 16.39 -1.60
CA CYS A 98 -11.45 16.96 -1.05
C CYS A 98 -11.37 18.46 -0.74
N ILE A 99 -10.17 19.01 -0.61
CA ILE A 99 -9.91 20.45 -0.47
C ILE A 99 -8.98 20.89 -1.59
N TYR A 100 -9.32 21.98 -2.26
CA TYR A 100 -8.45 22.65 -3.21
C TYR A 100 -8.35 24.14 -2.87
N HIS A 101 -7.42 24.87 -3.49
CA HIS A 101 -7.30 26.30 -3.35
C HIS A 101 -7.80 26.97 -4.61
N ASP A 102 -8.64 28.01 -4.44
CA ASP A 102 -9.10 28.84 -5.54
C ASP A 102 -7.98 29.79 -6.04
N GLU A 103 -8.30 30.61 -7.04
CA GLU A 103 -7.34 31.57 -7.62
C GLU A 103 -6.83 32.61 -6.62
N ASP A 104 -7.60 32.90 -5.57
CA ASP A 104 -7.26 33.82 -4.49
C ASP A 104 -6.50 33.14 -3.34
N GLY A 105 -6.29 31.80 -3.41
CA GLY A 105 -5.61 31.02 -2.41
C GLY A 105 -6.48 30.59 -1.23
N ASN A 106 -7.80 30.77 -1.32
CA ASN A 106 -8.72 30.32 -0.27
C ASN A 106 -9.04 28.83 -0.43
N GLU A 107 -9.17 28.13 0.71
CA GLU A 107 -9.59 26.74 0.73
C GLU A 107 -11.04 26.58 0.33
N GLN A 108 -11.27 25.69 -0.63
CA GLN A 108 -12.60 25.34 -1.13
C GLN A 108 -12.81 23.83 -1.04
N PRO A 109 -14.01 23.36 -0.64
CA PRO A 109 -14.30 21.93 -0.70
C PRO A 109 -14.55 21.52 -2.15
N LEU A 110 -14.06 20.33 -2.54
CA LEU A 110 -14.30 19.78 -3.87
C LEU A 110 -15.80 19.68 -4.20
N TRP A 111 -16.60 19.35 -3.20
CA TRP A 111 -18.05 19.23 -3.34
C TRP A 111 -18.77 19.75 -2.07
N GLU A 112 -19.11 21.02 -2.08
CA GLU A 112 -19.72 21.72 -0.96
C GLU A 112 -21.05 21.09 -0.50
N PHE A 113 -21.82 20.51 -1.41
CA PHE A 113 -23.06 19.80 -1.08
C PHE A 113 -22.83 18.60 -0.15
N LYS A 114 -21.66 17.96 -0.25
CA LYS A 114 -21.32 16.77 0.56
C LYS A 114 -20.65 17.17 1.88
N HIS A 115 -19.70 18.09 1.83
CA HIS A 115 -18.90 18.51 2.98
C HIS A 115 -18.54 19.99 2.89
N THR A 116 -18.70 20.70 3.99
CA THR A 116 -18.13 22.03 4.17
C THR A 116 -16.67 21.92 4.61
N ILE A 117 -15.89 23.01 4.49
CA ILE A 117 -14.50 23.06 4.99
C ILE A 117 -14.43 22.73 6.48
N GLU A 118 -15.37 23.25 7.27
CA GLU A 118 -15.40 23.00 8.73
C GLU A 118 -15.61 21.52 9.07
N GLU A 119 -16.45 20.84 8.33
CA GLU A 119 -16.66 19.38 8.48
C GLU A 119 -15.41 18.60 8.08
N LEU A 120 -14.79 18.96 6.96
CA LEU A 120 -13.53 18.35 6.51
C LEU A 120 -12.41 18.53 7.55
N ARG A 121 -12.28 19.71 8.15
CA ARG A 121 -11.29 19.96 9.21
C ARG A 121 -11.57 19.19 10.50
N LYS A 122 -12.84 18.87 10.81
CA LYS A 122 -13.18 17.97 11.91
C LYS A 122 -12.76 16.53 11.63
N ILE A 123 -12.95 16.06 10.38
CA ILE A 123 -12.51 14.72 9.95
C ILE A 123 -10.98 14.62 10.02
N GLU A 124 -10.27 15.61 9.50
CA GLU A 124 -8.82 15.70 9.58
C GLU A 124 -8.30 15.59 11.01
N LYS A 125 -8.90 16.38 11.92
CA LYS A 125 -8.53 16.36 13.34
C LYS A 125 -8.79 15.01 14.01
N ALA A 126 -9.84 14.29 13.59
CA ALA A 126 -10.18 12.97 14.14
C ALA A 126 -9.21 11.88 13.69
N ASN A 127 -8.79 11.91 12.42
CA ASN A 127 -7.82 10.95 11.87
C ASN A 127 -7.00 11.61 10.74
N PRO A 128 -5.89 12.29 11.08
CA PRO A 128 -5.06 12.99 10.11
C PRO A 128 -4.49 12.08 9.01
N PHE A 129 -4.15 10.83 9.35
CA PHE A 129 -3.62 9.87 8.39
C PHE A 129 -4.64 9.49 7.32
N VAL A 130 -5.84 9.09 7.74
CA VAL A 130 -6.93 8.76 6.82
C VAL A 130 -7.30 9.97 5.97
N PHE A 131 -7.33 11.16 6.58
CA PHE A 131 -7.64 12.39 5.86
C PHE A 131 -6.62 12.67 4.76
N GLU A 132 -5.34 12.67 5.08
CA GLU A 132 -4.27 12.93 4.11
C GLU A 132 -4.28 11.90 2.98
N THR A 133 -4.44 10.62 3.33
CA THR A 133 -4.38 9.51 2.38
C THR A 133 -5.62 9.47 1.49
N GLN A 134 -6.80 9.34 2.10
CA GLN A 134 -8.04 9.05 1.37
C GLN A 134 -8.78 10.30 0.89
N TYR A 135 -8.78 11.36 1.69
CA TYR A 135 -9.49 12.59 1.34
C TYR A 135 -8.65 13.54 0.51
N MET A 136 -7.36 13.68 0.84
CA MET A 136 -6.43 14.50 0.07
C MET A 136 -5.74 13.75 -1.08
N GLN A 137 -5.97 12.43 -1.22
CA GLN A 137 -5.39 11.58 -2.24
C GLN A 137 -3.84 11.58 -2.23
N ASN A 138 -3.26 11.83 -1.05
CA ASN A 138 -1.82 11.96 -0.84
C ASN A 138 -1.34 10.92 0.19
N PRO A 139 -1.22 9.64 -0.21
CA PRO A 139 -0.71 8.61 0.68
C PRO A 139 0.75 8.91 1.03
N LYS A 140 1.03 8.88 2.32
CA LYS A 140 2.38 8.97 2.85
C LYS A 140 2.78 7.61 3.43
N PRO A 141 4.08 7.31 3.52
CA PRO A 141 4.52 6.10 4.19
C PRO A 141 3.86 5.98 5.56
N ALA A 142 3.31 4.81 5.84
CA ALA A 142 2.74 4.53 7.17
C ALA A 142 3.84 4.53 8.26
N GLU A 143 5.10 4.49 7.88
CA GLU A 143 6.24 4.63 8.77
C GLU A 143 6.19 5.98 9.49
N GLY A 144 6.00 5.90 10.81
CA GLY A 144 5.94 7.08 11.69
C GLY A 144 4.55 7.69 11.93
N LEU A 145 3.46 7.16 11.31
CA LEU A 145 2.12 7.72 11.49
C LEU A 145 1.30 7.03 12.59
N MET A 146 1.54 5.76 12.85
CA MET A 146 0.88 5.05 13.96
C MET A 146 1.51 5.41 15.31
N TYR A 147 2.79 5.70 15.30
CA TYR A 147 3.57 6.16 16.45
C TYR A 147 4.33 7.40 16.01
N GLY A 148 4.30 8.49 16.79
CA GLY A 148 5.17 9.65 16.61
C GLY A 148 6.66 9.24 16.73
N GLU A 149 7.57 10.20 16.69
CA GLU A 149 8.99 9.90 16.92
C GLU A 149 9.18 9.11 18.22
N PHE A 150 9.78 7.92 18.10
CA PHE A 150 10.18 7.16 19.27
C PHE A 150 11.25 7.95 20.04
N LYS A 151 10.99 8.16 21.32
CA LYS A 151 12.01 8.77 22.19
C LYS A 151 13.14 7.77 22.40
N THR A 152 14.34 8.16 22.07
CA THR A 152 15.55 7.39 22.37
C THR A 152 15.97 7.61 23.83
N TYR A 153 16.68 6.65 24.39
CA TYR A 153 17.25 6.72 25.72
C TYR A 153 18.66 6.14 25.71
N GLU A 154 19.51 6.64 26.58
CA GLU A 154 20.89 6.12 26.77
C GLU A 154 20.95 5.06 27.86
N ILE A 155 20.11 5.20 28.88
CA ILE A 155 20.10 4.31 30.06
C ILE A 155 18.65 3.98 30.42
N VAL A 156 18.33 2.69 30.48
CA VAL A 156 17.04 2.24 31.01
C VAL A 156 17.03 2.49 32.51
N PRO A 157 16.04 3.18 33.06
CA PRO A 157 15.94 3.37 34.50
C PRO A 157 15.48 2.06 35.17
N TYR A 158 16.42 1.15 35.44
CA TYR A 158 16.13 -0.08 36.15
C TYR A 158 15.89 0.16 37.66
N ALA A 159 14.73 -0.25 38.13
CA ALA A 159 14.55 -0.57 39.56
C ALA A 159 14.59 -2.09 39.72
N ALA A 160 15.08 -2.57 40.87
CA ALA A 160 15.21 -4.00 41.17
C ALA A 160 13.87 -4.80 41.15
N SER A 161 12.74 -4.10 41.02
CA SER A 161 11.39 -4.67 40.92
C SER A 161 10.80 -4.69 39.52
N MET A 162 11.55 -4.27 38.47
CA MET A 162 11.04 -4.23 37.13
C MET A 162 11.15 -5.61 36.46
N VAL A 163 10.04 -6.08 35.91
CA VAL A 163 9.95 -7.35 35.21
C VAL A 163 10.39 -7.15 33.77
N LYS A 164 11.31 -7.96 33.32
CA LYS A 164 11.77 -7.99 31.91
C LYS A 164 10.83 -8.88 31.12
N LYS A 165 10.24 -8.33 30.11
CA LYS A 165 9.20 -8.96 29.32
C LYS A 165 9.61 -9.10 27.85
N ASN A 166 8.97 -10.04 27.18
CA ASN A 166 9.06 -10.18 25.73
C ASN A 166 7.66 -10.34 25.13
N TYR A 167 7.47 -9.81 23.96
CA TYR A 167 6.34 -10.05 23.09
C TYR A 167 6.86 -10.52 21.75
N THR A 168 6.35 -11.64 21.24
CA THR A 168 6.77 -12.19 19.95
C THR A 168 5.56 -12.43 19.07
N ASP A 169 5.58 -11.77 17.92
CA ASP A 169 4.71 -12.08 16.78
C ASP A 169 5.47 -13.03 15.86
N THR A 170 4.98 -14.27 15.76
CA THR A 170 5.68 -15.36 15.08
C THR A 170 5.27 -15.44 13.61
N ALA A 171 6.26 -15.58 12.71
CA ALA A 171 6.05 -15.97 11.32
C ALA A 171 6.95 -17.17 11.01
N ASP A 172 6.41 -18.17 10.31
CA ASP A 172 7.12 -19.41 9.98
C ASP A 172 7.48 -19.48 8.50
N THR A 173 6.48 -19.34 7.63
CA THR A 173 6.67 -19.44 6.18
C THR A 173 5.85 -18.37 5.46
N GLY A 174 6.43 -17.77 4.42
CA GLY A 174 5.75 -16.76 3.61
C GLY A 174 6.45 -15.41 3.60
N SER A 175 5.69 -14.36 3.33
CA SER A 175 6.16 -12.97 3.26
C SER A 175 6.15 -12.25 4.60
N ASP A 176 5.64 -12.86 5.67
CA ASP A 176 5.54 -12.23 6.97
C ASP A 176 6.87 -12.28 7.74
N TYR A 177 7.06 -11.31 8.61
CA TYR A 177 8.25 -11.19 9.44
C TYR A 177 7.97 -11.69 10.87
N LEU A 178 8.91 -12.46 11.43
CA LEU A 178 8.96 -12.61 12.88
C LEU A 178 9.40 -11.29 13.49
N CYS A 179 8.65 -10.81 14.47
CA CYS A 179 9.01 -9.66 15.29
C CYS A 179 8.99 -10.04 16.77
N SER A 180 10.15 -10.07 17.42
CA SER A 180 10.29 -10.35 18.83
C SER A 180 10.93 -9.15 19.55
N ILE A 181 10.25 -8.63 20.59
CA ILE A 181 10.65 -7.39 21.26
C ILE A 181 10.83 -7.69 22.75
N CYS A 182 12.04 -7.43 23.26
CA CYS A 182 12.29 -7.43 24.71
C CYS A 182 12.10 -6.01 25.26
N TYR A 183 11.40 -5.90 26.39
CA TYR A 183 11.07 -4.61 26.97
C TYR A 183 10.92 -4.65 28.49
N VAL A 184 10.97 -3.45 29.08
CA VAL A 184 10.70 -3.22 30.50
C VAL A 184 9.60 -2.18 30.62
N GLU A 185 8.57 -2.47 31.41
CA GLU A 185 7.51 -1.52 31.72
C GLU A 185 7.85 -0.70 32.97
N THR A 186 7.61 0.58 32.89
CA THR A 186 7.70 1.52 33.99
C THR A 186 6.39 2.28 34.16
N PRO A 187 6.14 2.94 35.29
CA PRO A 187 4.95 3.79 35.45
C PRO A 187 4.82 4.92 34.41
N THR A 188 5.91 5.27 33.74
CA THR A 188 5.99 6.41 32.81
C THR A 188 6.10 5.97 31.35
N GLY A 189 6.25 4.67 31.05
CA GLY A 189 6.38 4.18 29.69
C GLY A 189 6.99 2.79 29.58
N CYS A 190 7.13 2.35 28.36
CA CYS A 190 7.75 1.08 27.99
C CYS A 190 9.14 1.37 27.36
N TYR A 191 10.14 0.65 27.79
CA TYR A 191 11.51 0.76 27.26
C TYR A 191 11.84 -0.53 26.52
N VAL A 192 12.00 -0.43 25.20
CA VAL A 192 12.42 -1.55 24.35
C VAL A 192 13.93 -1.73 24.50
N THR A 193 14.35 -2.91 24.94
CA THR A 193 15.77 -3.21 25.20
C THR A 193 16.46 -3.98 24.08
N ASP A 194 15.68 -4.76 23.31
CA ASP A 194 16.22 -5.56 22.22
C ASP A 194 15.12 -5.93 21.24
N ILE A 195 15.47 -6.10 19.96
CA ILE A 195 14.53 -6.46 18.89
C ILE A 195 15.18 -7.50 17.97
N LEU A 196 14.42 -8.56 17.68
CA LEU A 196 14.69 -9.48 16.57
C LEU A 196 13.60 -9.32 15.52
N TYR A 197 13.96 -8.81 14.35
CA TYR A 197 13.05 -8.63 13.22
C TYR A 197 13.64 -9.30 11.99
N THR A 198 12.97 -10.33 11.47
CA THR A 198 13.54 -11.14 10.38
C THR A 198 12.48 -11.97 9.66
N GLN A 199 12.74 -12.26 8.38
CA GLN A 199 11.97 -13.16 7.51
C GLN A 199 12.59 -14.56 7.40
N LYS A 200 13.61 -14.86 8.20
CA LYS A 200 14.29 -16.16 8.15
C LYS A 200 13.38 -17.27 8.68
N PRO A 201 13.57 -18.52 8.20
CA PRO A 201 12.74 -19.64 8.61
C PRO A 201 12.95 -20.03 10.09
N MET A 202 12.04 -20.86 10.60
CA MET A 202 11.94 -21.24 12.02
C MET A 202 13.24 -21.82 12.58
N GLU A 203 13.98 -22.59 11.79
CA GLU A 203 15.27 -23.16 12.18
C GLU A 203 16.31 -22.10 12.60
N TYR A 204 16.16 -20.88 12.10
CA TYR A 204 16.97 -19.74 12.51
C TYR A 204 16.31 -18.94 13.62
N THR A 205 14.99 -18.70 13.52
CA THR A 205 14.30 -17.78 14.44
C THR A 205 14.11 -18.34 15.84
N GLU A 206 13.89 -19.66 15.98
CA GLU A 206 13.79 -20.31 17.30
C GLU A 206 15.08 -20.13 18.15
N PRO A 207 16.28 -20.56 17.67
CA PRO A 207 17.49 -20.37 18.47
C PRO A 207 17.86 -18.90 18.67
N ALA A 208 17.64 -18.03 17.69
CA ALA A 208 17.92 -16.61 17.81
C ALA A 208 17.02 -15.91 18.84
N THR A 209 15.73 -16.28 18.89
CA THR A 209 14.81 -15.78 19.90
C THR A 209 15.20 -16.30 21.29
N ALA A 210 15.50 -17.59 21.44
CA ALA A 210 15.94 -18.16 22.73
C ALA A 210 17.23 -17.51 23.26
N GLU A 211 18.19 -17.22 22.38
CA GLU A 211 19.42 -16.49 22.72
C GLU A 211 19.10 -15.07 23.20
N MET A 212 18.22 -14.35 22.46
CA MET A 212 17.80 -12.99 22.81
C MET A 212 17.10 -12.95 24.18
N LEU A 213 16.17 -13.88 24.44
CA LEU A 213 15.47 -14.01 25.73
C LEU A 213 16.45 -14.25 26.88
N THR A 214 17.43 -15.13 26.66
CA THR A 214 18.46 -15.48 27.67
C THR A 214 19.36 -14.28 27.99
N ARG A 215 19.90 -13.60 26.96
CA ARG A 215 20.82 -12.45 27.17
C ARG A 215 20.10 -11.26 27.78
N ASN A 216 18.79 -11.09 27.54
CA ASN A 216 17.97 -10.05 28.16
C ASN A 216 17.39 -10.46 29.52
N GLU A 217 17.66 -11.69 29.97
CA GLU A 217 17.13 -12.23 31.26
C GLU A 217 15.61 -12.05 31.37
N VAL A 218 14.88 -12.39 30.30
CA VAL A 218 13.43 -12.23 30.22
C VAL A 218 12.73 -13.14 31.21
N GLU A 219 11.78 -12.59 31.96
CA GLU A 219 11.02 -13.30 32.99
C GLU A 219 9.64 -13.74 32.47
N ILE A 220 9.04 -12.97 31.57
CA ILE A 220 7.70 -13.23 31.03
C ILE A 220 7.73 -13.06 29.51
N CYS A 221 7.27 -14.09 28.78
CA CYS A 221 7.06 -14.06 27.33
C CYS A 221 5.56 -14.10 26.99
N TYR A 222 5.16 -13.38 25.95
CA TYR A 222 3.82 -13.37 25.38
C TYR A 222 3.85 -13.78 23.92
#